data_aa7e505064d57b32b8c0a27b3462531e
#
_entry.id   aa7e505064d57b32b8c0a27b3462531e
#
_cell.length_a   1.000
_cell.length_b   1.000
_cell.length_c   1.000
_cell.angle_alpha   90.00
_cell.angle_beta   90.00
_cell.angle_gamma   90.00
#
_symmetry.space_group_name_H-M   'P 1'
#
loop_
_entity.id
_entity.type
_entity.pdbx_description
1 polymer ?
#
loop_
_entity_poly.entity_id
_entity_poly.type
_entity_poly.pdbx_seq_one_letter_code
_entity_poly.pdbx_strand_id
1 'polypeptide(L)'
;MSGPGLKEVVISAADWTSAILPILSKGYKLRIPLKGMSMYPLLVGGRDEAVISSIGEKKPVRGDIVLYVDEDGIHALHRIHHVKVKNYYLWGDSQTWIEGPIKEDAVLAVATEVIRKGKRISCNKAAYKFFAELWLLARPIRPGILYIARKFRSFIGRISR
;
A
#
# COMPACT_ATOMS: atom_id res chain seq x y z
N MET A 1 22.25 -19.68 -29.58
CA MET A 1 21.38 -18.54 -29.96
C MET A 1 20.96 -17.84 -28.68
N SER A 2 21.61 -16.73 -28.37
CA SER A 2 21.31 -15.92 -27.16
C SER A 2 19.99 -15.15 -27.42
N GLY A 3 18.97 -15.44 -26.64
CA GLY A 3 17.70 -14.71 -26.70
C GLY A 3 17.91 -13.20 -26.41
N PRO A 4 17.04 -12.32 -26.88
CA PRO A 4 17.15 -10.90 -26.63
C PRO A 4 17.14 -10.65 -25.12
N GLY A 5 18.24 -10.15 -24.57
CA GLY A 5 18.34 -9.78 -23.17
C GLY A 5 17.24 -8.76 -22.84
N LEU A 6 16.48 -9.02 -21.79
CA LEU A 6 15.50 -8.08 -21.26
C LEU A 6 16.23 -6.77 -20.91
N LYS A 7 15.89 -5.70 -21.64
CA LYS A 7 16.36 -4.35 -21.29
C LYS A 7 15.55 -3.84 -20.12
N GLU A 8 16.22 -3.62 -19.00
CA GLU A 8 15.61 -2.96 -17.85
C GLU A 8 15.44 -1.47 -18.16
N VAL A 9 14.20 -0.99 -18.14
CA VAL A 9 13.88 0.43 -18.32
C VAL A 9 13.48 0.97 -16.95
N VAL A 10 14.27 1.92 -16.46
CA VAL A 10 13.91 2.67 -15.25
C VAL A 10 12.92 3.75 -15.65
N ILE A 11 11.68 3.61 -15.25
CA ILE A 11 10.60 4.58 -15.49
C ILE A 11 10.58 5.58 -14.34
N SER A 12 10.56 6.88 -14.65
CA SER A 12 10.40 7.91 -13.61
C SER A 12 9.02 7.80 -12.93
N ALA A 13 8.91 8.34 -11.72
CA ALA A 13 7.63 8.38 -11.01
C ALA A 13 6.55 9.16 -11.80
N ALA A 14 6.94 10.27 -12.45
CA ALA A 14 6.04 11.07 -13.28
C ALA A 14 5.56 10.30 -14.52
N ASP A 15 6.45 9.58 -15.19
CA ASP A 15 6.09 8.76 -16.35
C ASP A 15 5.16 7.60 -15.93
N TRP A 16 5.41 7.01 -14.77
CA TRP A 16 4.57 5.96 -14.23
C TRP A 16 3.16 6.49 -13.93
N THR A 17 3.05 7.66 -13.27
CA THR A 17 1.76 8.32 -13.00
C THR A 17 1.01 8.61 -14.30
N SER A 18 1.69 9.22 -15.29
CA SER A 18 1.08 9.57 -16.57
C SER A 18 0.62 8.34 -17.36
N ALA A 19 1.26 7.19 -17.19
CA ALA A 19 0.86 5.94 -17.83
C ALA A 19 -0.37 5.30 -17.17
N ILE A 20 -0.47 5.33 -15.84
CA ILE A 20 -1.54 4.60 -15.13
C ILE A 20 -2.85 5.40 -14.99
N LEU A 21 -2.78 6.73 -14.83
CA LEU A 21 -3.98 7.54 -14.62
C LEU A 21 -5.01 7.42 -15.74
N PRO A 22 -4.64 7.44 -17.05
CA PRO A 22 -5.60 7.23 -18.14
C PRO A 22 -6.24 5.84 -18.13
N ILE A 23 -5.52 4.82 -17.65
CA ILE A 23 -6.06 3.45 -17.55
C ILE A 23 -7.08 3.39 -16.42
N LEU A 24 -6.74 3.94 -15.27
CA LEU A 24 -7.65 3.99 -14.12
C LEU A 24 -8.89 4.84 -14.41
N SER A 25 -8.76 5.97 -15.11
CA SER A 25 -9.89 6.85 -15.46
C SER A 25 -10.90 6.19 -16.40
N LYS A 26 -10.45 5.22 -17.21
CA LYS A 26 -11.34 4.38 -18.04
C LYS A 26 -12.05 3.27 -17.26
N GLY A 27 -11.90 3.22 -15.93
CA GLY A 27 -12.52 2.23 -15.07
C GLY A 27 -11.78 0.90 -14.94
N TYR A 28 -10.59 0.79 -15.52
CA TYR A 28 -9.76 -0.41 -15.34
C TYR A 28 -9.15 -0.44 -13.95
N LYS A 29 -8.91 -1.65 -13.45
CA LYS A 29 -8.14 -1.90 -12.25
C LYS A 29 -6.74 -2.34 -12.62
N LEU A 30 -5.75 -1.90 -11.87
CA LEU A 30 -4.37 -2.29 -12.05
C LEU A 30 -3.88 -3.13 -10.88
N ARG A 31 -3.20 -4.22 -11.19
CA ARG A 31 -2.52 -5.06 -10.21
C ARG A 31 -1.07 -4.61 -10.14
N ILE A 32 -0.64 -4.20 -8.97
CA ILE A 32 0.72 -3.70 -8.73
C ILE A 32 1.43 -4.54 -7.68
N PRO A 33 2.68 -4.96 -7.92
CA PRO A 33 3.48 -5.63 -6.91
C PRO A 33 3.88 -4.63 -5.83
N LEU A 34 3.84 -5.06 -4.58
CA LEU A 34 4.31 -4.23 -3.47
C LEU A 34 5.84 -4.30 -3.37
N LYS A 35 6.43 -3.16 -3.06
CA LYS A 35 7.86 -3.04 -2.74
C LYS A 35 8.02 -2.53 -1.32
N GLY A 36 9.18 -2.77 -0.72
CA GLY A 36 9.46 -2.31 0.63
C GLY A 36 8.68 -3.03 1.73
N MET A 37 8.75 -2.49 2.93
CA MET A 37 8.22 -3.10 4.15
C MET A 37 7.32 -2.16 4.95
N SER A 38 6.94 -1.00 4.41
CA SER A 38 6.13 0.00 5.12
C SER A 38 4.77 -0.53 5.56
N MET A 39 4.20 -1.48 4.83
CA MET A 39 2.91 -2.12 5.12
C MET A 39 3.04 -3.47 5.87
N TYR A 40 4.25 -3.81 6.35
CA TYR A 40 4.47 -4.99 7.20
C TYR A 40 3.76 -4.83 8.56
N PRO A 41 3.21 -5.86 9.18
CA PRO A 41 3.22 -7.27 8.81
C PRO A 41 2.03 -7.69 7.93
N LEU A 42 1.10 -6.78 7.67
CA LEU A 42 -0.14 -7.10 6.96
C LEU A 42 0.14 -7.39 5.48
N LEU A 43 0.94 -6.55 4.84
CA LEU A 43 1.39 -6.71 3.47
C LEU A 43 2.92 -6.67 3.41
N VAL A 44 3.51 -7.50 2.56
CA VAL A 44 4.96 -7.68 2.49
C VAL A 44 5.41 -7.47 1.05
N GLY A 45 6.31 -6.51 0.86
CA GLY A 45 6.93 -6.28 -0.45
C GLY A 45 7.64 -7.53 -0.99
N GLY A 46 7.58 -7.73 -2.30
CA GLY A 46 8.12 -8.90 -2.97
C GLY A 46 7.30 -10.19 -2.82
N ARG A 47 6.25 -10.18 -1.99
CA ARG A 47 5.36 -11.33 -1.79
C ARG A 47 3.91 -11.03 -2.13
N ASP A 48 3.46 -9.84 -1.80
CA ASP A 48 2.07 -9.43 -1.86
C ASP A 48 1.87 -8.34 -2.92
N GLU A 49 0.63 -8.15 -3.35
CA GLU A 49 0.26 -7.20 -4.38
C GLU A 49 -0.99 -6.45 -3.99
N ALA A 50 -1.21 -5.30 -4.60
CA ALA A 50 -2.45 -4.55 -4.48
C ALA A 50 -3.16 -4.44 -5.84
N VAL A 51 -4.48 -4.47 -5.81
CA VAL A 51 -5.32 -4.11 -6.95
C VAL A 51 -5.88 -2.74 -6.69
N ILE A 52 -5.47 -1.77 -7.48
CA ILE A 52 -5.87 -0.37 -7.37
C ILE A 52 -6.89 0.01 -8.43
N SER A 53 -7.75 0.97 -8.11
CA SER A 53 -8.70 1.60 -9.03
C SER A 53 -8.65 3.11 -8.89
N SER A 54 -9.25 3.83 -9.85
CA SER A 54 -9.48 5.26 -9.70
C SER A 54 -10.27 5.58 -8.44
N ILE A 55 -10.05 6.77 -7.90
CA ILE A 55 -10.90 7.35 -6.88
C ILE A 55 -12.20 7.75 -7.56
N GLY A 56 -13.30 7.06 -7.25
CA GLY A 56 -14.62 7.39 -7.74
C GLY A 56 -15.22 8.60 -7.02
N GLU A 57 -16.53 8.79 -7.14
CA GLU A 57 -17.27 9.85 -6.42
C GLU A 57 -17.12 9.74 -4.90
N LYS A 58 -17.02 8.51 -4.40
CA LYS A 58 -16.80 8.25 -2.98
C LYS A 58 -15.32 8.37 -2.64
N LYS A 59 -14.98 9.46 -1.95
CA LYS A 59 -13.63 9.69 -1.47
C LYS A 59 -13.15 8.58 -0.51
N PRO A 60 -11.85 8.23 -0.57
CA PRO A 60 -11.26 7.31 0.37
C PRO A 60 -11.39 7.82 1.81
N VAL A 61 -11.59 6.89 2.73
CA VAL A 61 -11.81 7.18 4.15
C VAL A 61 -10.78 6.48 5.03
N ARG A 62 -10.80 6.78 6.32
CA ARG A 62 -9.98 6.10 7.32
C ARG A 62 -10.04 4.58 7.15
N GLY A 63 -8.86 3.94 7.18
CA GLY A 63 -8.69 2.50 7.01
C GLY A 63 -8.44 2.05 5.57
N ASP A 64 -8.84 2.85 4.57
CA ASP A 64 -8.53 2.54 3.17
C ASP A 64 -7.02 2.65 2.90
N ILE A 65 -6.54 1.84 1.96
CA ILE A 65 -5.17 1.92 1.46
C ILE A 65 -5.19 2.71 0.17
N VAL A 66 -4.34 3.72 0.08
CA VAL A 66 -4.25 4.61 -1.09
C VAL A 66 -2.83 4.61 -1.67
N LEU A 67 -2.77 4.76 -2.98
CA LEU A 67 -1.56 5.09 -3.71
C LEU A 67 -1.48 6.61 -3.81
N TYR A 68 -0.37 7.18 -3.42
CA TYR A 68 -0.13 8.62 -3.46
C TYR A 68 1.29 8.92 -3.90
N VAL A 69 1.53 10.18 -4.23
CA VAL A 69 2.85 10.73 -4.50
C VAL A 69 3.22 11.65 -3.35
N ASP A 70 4.40 11.46 -2.77
CA ASP A 70 4.92 12.33 -1.72
C ASP A 70 5.56 13.62 -2.31
N GLU A 71 6.08 14.48 -1.43
CA GLU A 71 6.72 15.75 -1.82
C GLU A 71 8.00 15.54 -2.63
N ASP A 72 8.65 14.41 -2.51
CA ASP A 72 9.85 14.02 -3.26
C ASP A 72 9.51 13.35 -4.60
N GLY A 73 8.22 13.24 -4.94
CA GLY A 73 7.74 12.58 -6.14
C GLY A 73 7.74 11.06 -6.09
N ILE A 74 7.90 10.47 -4.90
CA ILE A 74 7.96 9.02 -4.72
C ILE A 74 6.54 8.46 -4.56
N HIS A 75 6.24 7.40 -5.31
CA HIS A 75 4.98 6.67 -5.15
C HIS A 75 5.03 5.76 -3.93
N ALA A 76 4.06 5.91 -3.05
CA ALA A 76 3.89 5.05 -1.89
C ALA A 76 2.46 4.56 -1.74
N LEU A 77 2.30 3.41 -1.09
CA LEU A 77 1.01 2.81 -0.79
C LEU A 77 0.88 2.70 0.73
N HIS A 78 0.05 3.56 1.31
CA HIS A 78 -0.15 3.60 2.77
C HIS A 78 -1.63 3.64 3.14
N ARG A 79 -1.91 3.41 4.41
CA ARG A 79 -3.27 3.40 4.96
C ARG A 79 -3.65 4.79 5.46
N ILE A 80 -4.89 5.20 5.19
CA ILE A 80 -5.43 6.44 5.75
C ILE A 80 -5.64 6.27 7.25
N HIS A 81 -4.91 7.07 8.02
CA HIS A 81 -5.09 7.17 9.46
C HIS A 81 -6.27 8.09 9.81
N HIS A 82 -6.33 9.27 9.22
CA HIS A 82 -7.46 10.20 9.33
C HIS A 82 -7.47 11.19 8.16
N VAL A 83 -8.59 11.86 8.00
CA VAL A 83 -8.79 12.92 7.01
C VAL A 83 -9.14 14.20 7.75
N LYS A 84 -8.51 15.33 7.41
CA LYS A 84 -8.78 16.64 7.99
C LYS A 84 -8.76 17.70 6.89
N VAL A 85 -9.89 18.40 6.68
CA VAL A 85 -10.02 19.52 5.72
C VAL A 85 -9.38 19.21 4.35
N LYS A 86 -9.85 18.18 3.64
CA LYS A 86 -9.36 17.75 2.33
C LYS A 86 -7.90 17.27 2.29
N ASN A 87 -7.25 17.11 3.43
CA ASN A 87 -5.93 16.52 3.53
C ASN A 87 -6.01 15.13 4.15
N TYR A 88 -5.21 14.23 3.61
CA TYR A 88 -5.04 12.87 4.11
C TYR A 88 -3.81 12.81 5.02
N TYR A 89 -3.94 12.06 6.08
CA TYR A 89 -2.83 11.70 6.96
C TYR A 89 -2.68 10.21 6.89
N LEU A 90 -1.54 9.78 6.33
CA LEU A 90 -1.30 8.40 5.93
C LEU A 90 -0.35 7.72 6.89
N TRP A 91 -0.45 6.40 6.92
CA TRP A 91 0.36 5.60 7.82
C TRP A 91 0.72 4.25 7.20
N GLY A 92 2.00 3.97 7.08
CA GLY A 92 2.51 2.65 6.78
C GLY A 92 2.30 1.72 8.00
N ASP A 93 1.83 0.52 7.77
CA ASP A 93 1.48 -0.42 8.85
C ASP A 93 2.68 -0.78 9.76
N SER A 94 3.92 -0.59 9.31
CA SER A 94 5.15 -0.78 10.10
C SER A 94 5.78 0.51 10.61
N GLN A 95 5.26 1.67 10.23
CA GLN A 95 5.82 2.98 10.62
C GLN A 95 5.35 3.39 12.01
N THR A 96 6.10 4.25 12.66
CA THR A 96 5.76 4.84 13.96
C THR A 96 5.25 6.28 13.84
N TRP A 97 5.48 6.92 12.68
CA TRP A 97 5.04 8.28 12.36
C TRP A 97 3.87 8.30 11.38
N ILE A 98 3.15 9.39 11.36
CA ILE A 98 2.07 9.65 10.40
C ILE A 98 2.63 10.63 9.37
N GLU A 99 2.42 10.31 8.09
CA GLU A 99 2.77 11.16 6.97
C GLU A 99 1.63 12.11 6.64
N GLY A 100 1.95 13.33 6.29
CA GLY A 100 0.99 14.34 5.88
C GLY A 100 1.25 15.71 6.49
N PRO A 101 0.48 16.71 6.06
CA PRO A 101 -0.74 16.61 5.26
C PRO A 101 -0.47 16.25 3.79
N ILE A 102 -1.12 15.22 3.27
CA ILE A 102 -1.11 14.85 1.85
C ILE A 102 -2.36 15.44 1.21
N LYS A 103 -2.19 16.26 0.19
CA LYS A 103 -3.30 16.89 -0.53
C LYS A 103 -4.13 15.84 -1.29
N GLU A 104 -5.38 16.15 -1.53
CA GLU A 104 -6.30 15.26 -2.23
C GLU A 104 -5.83 14.92 -3.67
N ASP A 105 -5.23 15.88 -4.36
CA ASP A 105 -4.69 15.73 -5.73
C ASP A 105 -3.43 14.86 -5.80
N ALA A 106 -2.70 14.72 -4.69
CA ALA A 106 -1.58 13.82 -4.58
C ALA A 106 -1.98 12.34 -4.36
N VAL A 107 -3.26 12.07 -4.06
CA VAL A 107 -3.79 10.71 -3.92
C VAL A 107 -4.29 10.23 -5.27
N LEU A 108 -3.61 9.26 -5.86
CA LEU A 108 -3.81 8.83 -7.24
C LEU A 108 -4.85 7.72 -7.40
N ALA A 109 -4.92 6.80 -6.44
CA ALA A 109 -5.76 5.62 -6.53
C ALA A 109 -6.05 5.01 -5.15
N VAL A 110 -7.08 4.18 -5.09
CA VAL A 110 -7.47 3.42 -3.90
C VAL A 110 -7.31 1.91 -4.15
N ALA A 111 -6.80 1.18 -3.16
CA ALA A 111 -6.73 -0.27 -3.22
C ALA A 111 -8.12 -0.87 -2.97
N THR A 112 -8.63 -1.60 -3.94
CA THR A 112 -9.91 -2.32 -3.84
C THR A 112 -9.74 -3.75 -3.35
N GLU A 113 -8.58 -4.33 -3.61
CA GLU A 113 -8.20 -5.66 -3.17
C GLU A 113 -6.72 -5.70 -2.81
N VAL A 114 -6.35 -6.62 -1.93
CA VAL A 114 -4.97 -7.02 -1.69
C VAL A 114 -4.81 -8.50 -2.00
N ILE A 115 -3.69 -8.87 -2.60
CA ILE A 115 -3.35 -10.26 -2.88
C ILE A 115 -2.23 -10.65 -1.92
N ARG A 116 -2.58 -11.43 -0.91
CA ARG A 116 -1.67 -11.84 0.15
C ARG A 116 -1.38 -13.33 0.05
N LYS A 117 -0.11 -13.69 -0.16
CA LYS A 117 0.29 -15.09 -0.38
C LYS A 117 -0.59 -15.78 -1.44
N GLY A 118 -0.86 -15.09 -2.54
CA GLY A 118 -1.71 -15.58 -3.65
C GLY A 118 -3.22 -15.53 -3.40
N LYS A 119 -3.69 -15.22 -2.18
CA LYS A 119 -5.13 -15.12 -1.88
C LYS A 119 -5.63 -13.69 -2.04
N ARG A 120 -6.71 -13.51 -2.81
CA ARG A 120 -7.39 -12.22 -2.98
C ARG A 120 -8.26 -11.90 -1.77
N ILE A 121 -8.10 -10.70 -1.23
CA ILE A 121 -8.87 -10.17 -0.11
C ILE A 121 -9.43 -8.82 -0.54
N SER A 122 -10.75 -8.71 -0.58
CA SER A 122 -11.41 -7.44 -0.92
C SER A 122 -11.31 -6.47 0.26
N CYS A 123 -10.84 -5.25 -0.01
CA CYS A 123 -10.76 -4.17 0.97
C CYS A 123 -12.14 -3.63 1.37
N ASN A 124 -13.17 -3.90 0.56
CA ASN A 124 -14.54 -3.42 0.82
C ASN A 124 -15.32 -4.34 1.77
N LYS A 125 -14.84 -5.56 2.07
CA LYS A 125 -15.52 -6.46 3.00
C LYS A 125 -15.49 -5.90 4.42
N ALA A 126 -16.62 -6.03 5.12
CA ALA A 126 -16.76 -5.58 6.50
C ALA A 126 -15.69 -6.18 7.44
N ALA A 127 -15.37 -7.45 7.27
CA ALA A 127 -14.30 -8.11 8.02
C ALA A 127 -12.93 -7.44 7.79
N TYR A 128 -12.58 -7.09 6.53
CA TYR A 128 -11.33 -6.38 6.25
C TYR A 128 -11.30 -5.01 6.92
N LYS A 129 -12.40 -4.24 6.81
CA LYS A 129 -12.51 -2.92 7.44
C LYS A 129 -12.42 -3.00 8.96
N PHE A 130 -13.06 -3.99 9.56
CA PHE A 130 -12.96 -4.23 11.01
C PHE A 130 -11.50 -4.51 11.43
N PHE A 131 -10.79 -5.38 10.72
CA PHE A 131 -9.38 -5.65 11.01
C PHE A 131 -8.47 -4.44 10.74
N ALA A 132 -8.77 -3.62 9.73
CA ALA A 132 -8.05 -2.39 9.47
C ALA A 132 -8.20 -1.38 10.63
N GLU A 133 -9.43 -1.21 11.15
CA GLU A 133 -9.68 -0.35 12.32
C GLU A 133 -9.00 -0.91 13.57
N LEU A 134 -9.12 -2.19 13.84
CA LEU A 134 -8.45 -2.84 14.97
C LEU A 134 -6.92 -2.62 14.89
N TRP A 135 -6.36 -2.74 13.68
CA TRP A 135 -4.94 -2.46 13.45
C TRP A 135 -4.58 -1.00 13.68
N LEU A 136 -5.42 -0.04 13.29
CA LEU A 136 -5.24 1.38 13.57
C LEU A 136 -5.32 1.69 15.08
N LEU A 137 -6.22 1.05 15.81
CA LEU A 137 -6.36 1.19 17.26
C LEU A 137 -5.19 0.55 18.03
N ALA A 138 -4.58 -0.49 17.48
CA ALA A 138 -3.42 -1.16 18.08
C ALA A 138 -2.14 -0.30 18.10
N ARG A 139 -2.20 0.98 17.69
CA ARG A 139 -1.06 1.90 17.63
C ARG A 139 -0.13 1.85 18.85
N PRO A 140 -0.61 1.95 20.11
CA PRO A 140 0.27 2.01 21.28
C PRO A 140 1.05 0.71 21.50
N ILE A 141 0.51 -0.44 21.08
CA ILE A 141 1.14 -1.75 21.27
C ILE A 141 1.88 -2.27 20.04
N ARG A 142 1.76 -1.58 18.89
CA ARG A 142 2.42 -1.98 17.63
C ARG A 142 3.92 -2.18 17.72
N PRO A 143 4.71 -1.33 18.40
CA PRO A 143 6.14 -1.57 18.50
C PRO A 143 6.46 -2.95 19.05
N GLY A 144 5.73 -3.40 20.08
CA GLY A 144 5.84 -4.74 20.63
C GLY A 144 5.43 -5.84 19.64
N ILE A 145 4.29 -5.66 18.96
CA ILE A 145 3.81 -6.61 17.93
C ILE A 145 4.83 -6.73 16.80
N LEU A 146 5.36 -5.62 16.32
CA LEU A 146 6.35 -5.60 15.24
C LEU A 146 7.67 -6.22 15.67
N TYR A 147 8.11 -6.00 16.90
CA TYR A 147 9.29 -6.63 17.47
C TYR A 147 9.16 -8.15 17.49
N ILE A 148 8.04 -8.65 18.00
CA ILE A 148 7.74 -10.09 18.05
C ILE A 148 7.68 -10.66 16.62
N ALA A 149 6.97 -10.00 15.70
CA ALA A 149 6.84 -10.46 14.32
C ALA A 149 8.18 -10.53 13.59
N ARG A 150 9.08 -9.55 13.82
CA ARG A 150 10.44 -9.55 13.26
C ARG A 150 11.29 -10.69 13.83
N LYS A 151 11.20 -10.93 15.14
CA LYS A 151 11.93 -12.01 15.82
C LYS A 151 11.50 -13.39 15.31
N PHE A 152 10.18 -13.61 15.15
CA PHE A 152 9.64 -14.84 14.57
C PHE A 152 10.13 -15.06 13.14
N ARG A 153 10.13 -14.03 12.31
CA ARG A 153 10.63 -14.11 10.93
C ARG A 153 12.12 -14.49 10.88
N SER A 154 12.93 -13.89 11.74
CA SER A 154 14.37 -14.21 11.87
C SER A 154 14.59 -15.66 12.31
N PHE A 155 13.75 -16.17 13.21
CA PHE A 155 13.83 -17.53 13.71
C PHE A 155 13.51 -18.56 12.62
N ILE A 156 12.40 -18.35 11.88
CA ILE A 156 12.00 -19.23 10.76
C ILE A 156 13.06 -19.22 9.65
N GLY A 157 13.62 -18.06 9.32
CA GLY A 157 14.68 -17.93 8.31
C GLY A 157 15.99 -18.63 8.68
N ARG A 158 16.21 -18.93 9.97
CA ARG A 158 17.36 -19.74 10.44
C ARG A 158 17.12 -21.25 10.37
N ILE A 159 15.86 -21.68 10.45
CA ILE A 159 15.50 -23.12 10.39
C ILE A 159 15.42 -23.60 8.93
N SER A 160 15.23 -22.69 7.96
CA SER A 160 15.12 -23.00 6.53
C SER A 160 16.46 -22.95 5.77
N ARG A 161 17.59 -22.84 6.47
CA ARG A 161 18.95 -22.98 5.94
C ARG A 161 19.57 -24.26 6.48
#